data_689cb28e487e50daa5d3de42286654a2
#
_entry.id   689cb28e487e50daa5d3de42286654a2
#
_cell.length_a   1.000
_cell.length_b   1.000
_cell.length_c   1.000
_cell.angle_alpha   90.00
_cell.angle_beta   90.00
_cell.angle_gamma   90.00
#
_symmetry.space_group_name_H-M   'P 1'
#
loop_
_entity.id
_entity.type
_entity.pdbx_description
1 polymer ?
#
loop_
_entity_poly.entity_id
_entity_poly.type
_entity_poly.pdbx_seq_one_letter_code
_entity_poly.pdbx_strand_id
1 'polypeptide(L)'
;NTIGMTNLADLYLRENKLKKAKPLLVKAAEKEYGYAQYLLAMNFFYYKQENNKEALYWLEKSASNDEPEALYQLGLYYAEKADLAKAIKYYQRAAELNYGDALLELYYIYGEGIGVEQDDDKALFFLKKVAELGNQEAIEELAAMALSGQGSMDAKETEYWIKKAGYTEE
;
A
#
# COMPACT_ATOMS: atom_id res chain seq x y z
N ASN A 1 3.84 20.73 -17.97
CA ASN A 1 4.07 19.31 -17.65
C ASN A 1 3.43 18.96 -16.30
N THR A 2 2.49 18.03 -16.30
CA THR A 2 1.68 17.64 -15.14
C THR A 2 2.56 17.10 -14.00
N ILE A 3 3.52 16.24 -14.33
CA ILE A 3 4.48 15.68 -13.36
C ILE A 3 5.28 16.79 -12.66
N GLY A 4 5.82 17.76 -13.41
CA GLY A 4 6.57 18.87 -12.83
C GLY A 4 5.73 19.75 -11.90
N MET A 5 4.45 19.99 -12.24
CA MET A 5 3.51 20.70 -11.36
C MET A 5 3.25 19.93 -10.06
N THR A 6 3.08 18.62 -10.15
CA THR A 6 2.83 17.77 -8.97
C THR A 6 4.05 17.69 -8.07
N ASN A 7 5.26 17.50 -8.62
CA ASN A 7 6.50 17.48 -7.86
C ASN A 7 6.75 18.83 -7.14
N LEU A 8 6.48 19.95 -7.83
CA LEU A 8 6.58 21.27 -7.20
C LEU A 8 5.53 21.46 -6.08
N ALA A 9 4.32 20.95 -6.31
CA ALA A 9 3.28 20.99 -5.29
C ALA A 9 3.64 20.14 -4.07
N ASP A 10 4.18 18.93 -4.25
CA ASP A 10 4.65 18.07 -3.17
C ASP A 10 5.76 18.76 -2.35
N LEU A 11 6.71 19.42 -3.02
CA LEU A 11 7.71 20.22 -2.33
C LEU A 11 7.07 21.34 -1.48
N TYR A 12 6.07 22.04 -2.02
CA TYR A 12 5.34 23.06 -1.25
C TYR A 12 4.54 22.46 -0.08
N LEU A 13 4.00 21.24 -0.21
CA LEU A 13 3.33 20.53 0.89
C LEU A 13 4.31 20.23 2.03
N ARG A 14 5.50 19.72 1.71
CA ARG A 14 6.57 19.44 2.70
C ARG A 14 7.04 20.71 3.42
N GLU A 15 7.02 21.84 2.73
CA GLU A 15 7.34 23.15 3.32
C GLU A 15 6.12 23.82 4.00
N ASN A 16 4.98 23.14 4.12
CA ASN A 16 3.71 23.66 4.65
C ASN A 16 3.18 24.91 3.92
N LYS A 17 3.54 25.07 2.65
CA LYS A 17 3.10 26.18 1.78
C LYS A 17 1.81 25.84 1.04
N LEU A 18 0.75 25.47 1.78
CA LEU A 18 -0.51 24.94 1.25
C LEU A 18 -1.17 25.84 0.19
N LYS A 19 -1.11 27.17 0.34
CA LYS A 19 -1.67 28.14 -0.61
C LYS A 19 -0.99 28.06 -2.00
N LYS A 20 0.30 27.64 -2.04
CA LYS A 20 1.04 27.48 -3.30
C LYS A 20 0.84 26.09 -3.90
N ALA A 21 0.71 25.06 -3.06
CA ALA A 21 0.52 23.68 -3.49
C ALA A 21 -0.85 23.45 -4.16
N LYS A 22 -1.93 23.93 -3.51
CA LYS A 22 -3.32 23.66 -3.93
C LYS A 22 -3.61 23.95 -5.41
N PRO A 23 -3.31 25.15 -5.96
CA PRO A 23 -3.63 25.45 -7.36
C PRO A 23 -2.86 24.58 -8.35
N LEU A 24 -1.65 24.15 -8.01
CA LEU A 24 -0.87 23.23 -8.85
C LEU A 24 -1.47 21.82 -8.85
N LEU A 25 -1.89 21.34 -7.67
CA LEU A 25 -2.54 20.02 -7.54
C LEU A 25 -3.90 20.01 -8.26
N VAL A 26 -4.72 21.02 -8.08
CA VAL A 26 -6.01 21.12 -8.79
C VAL A 26 -5.79 21.04 -10.30
N LYS A 27 -4.88 21.84 -10.83
CA LYS A 27 -4.57 21.86 -12.27
C LYS A 27 -4.01 20.54 -12.79
N ALA A 28 -3.25 19.81 -11.97
CA ALA A 28 -2.73 18.51 -12.34
C ALA A 28 -3.80 17.40 -12.21
N ALA A 29 -4.64 17.46 -11.18
CA ALA A 29 -5.73 16.53 -10.93
C ALA A 29 -6.84 16.61 -12.00
N GLU A 30 -7.15 17.82 -12.48
CA GLU A 30 -8.07 18.04 -13.61
C GLU A 30 -7.55 17.44 -14.92
N LYS A 31 -6.24 17.20 -15.04
CA LYS A 31 -5.61 16.48 -16.14
C LYS A 31 -5.48 14.97 -15.90
N GLU A 32 -6.27 14.44 -14.99
CA GLU A 32 -6.36 13.02 -14.65
C GLU A 32 -5.03 12.39 -14.19
N TYR A 33 -4.12 13.19 -13.61
CA TYR A 33 -2.89 12.68 -13.05
C TYR A 33 -3.16 12.11 -11.64
N GLY A 34 -3.12 10.77 -11.52
CA GLY A 34 -3.53 10.02 -10.32
C GLY A 34 -2.85 10.49 -9.04
N TYR A 35 -1.53 10.63 -9.03
CA TYR A 35 -0.80 11.08 -7.84
C TYR A 35 -1.18 12.50 -7.39
N ALA A 36 -1.46 13.42 -8.32
CA ALA A 36 -1.95 14.75 -7.97
C ALA A 36 -3.35 14.71 -7.34
N GLN A 37 -4.22 13.82 -7.83
CA GLN A 37 -5.57 13.60 -7.26
C GLN A 37 -5.45 13.03 -5.84
N TYR A 38 -4.55 12.06 -5.62
CA TYR A 38 -4.24 11.52 -4.29
C TYR A 38 -3.74 12.61 -3.33
N LEU A 39 -2.72 13.38 -3.73
CA LEU A 39 -2.18 14.46 -2.89
C LEU A 39 -3.25 15.52 -2.58
N LEU A 40 -4.11 15.84 -3.54
CA LEU A 40 -5.22 16.78 -3.34
C LEU A 40 -6.21 16.24 -2.32
N ALA A 41 -6.61 14.97 -2.45
CA ALA A 41 -7.50 14.31 -1.51
C ALA A 41 -6.94 14.34 -0.07
N MET A 42 -5.72 13.86 0.09
CA MET A 42 -5.10 13.68 1.42
C MET A 42 -4.82 15.00 2.12
N ASN A 43 -4.32 16.01 1.40
CA ASN A 43 -3.86 17.26 2.04
C ASN A 43 -4.95 18.31 2.23
N PHE A 44 -6.03 18.25 1.44
CA PHE A 44 -7.04 19.33 1.47
C PHE A 44 -8.44 18.87 1.88
N PHE A 45 -8.73 17.60 1.81
CA PHE A 45 -10.07 17.08 2.07
C PHE A 45 -10.12 15.98 3.14
N TYR A 46 -9.15 15.08 3.22
CA TYR A 46 -9.18 13.93 4.12
C TYR A 46 -9.25 14.32 5.60
N TYR A 47 -8.49 15.31 6.02
CA TYR A 47 -8.43 15.75 7.42
C TYR A 47 -9.51 16.77 7.82
N LYS A 48 -10.31 17.22 6.88
CA LYS A 48 -11.47 18.09 7.19
C LYS A 48 -12.69 17.21 7.40
N GLN A 49 -12.98 16.88 8.64
CA GLN A 49 -14.09 16.01 9.05
C GLN A 49 -15.46 16.34 8.41
N GLU A 50 -15.65 17.57 7.94
CA GLU A 50 -16.89 18.04 7.31
C GLU A 50 -17.02 17.68 5.82
N ASN A 51 -15.93 17.25 5.12
CA ASN A 51 -15.95 17.08 3.67
C ASN A 51 -15.36 15.75 3.18
N ASN A 52 -15.70 14.67 3.89
CA ASN A 52 -15.27 13.31 3.55
C ASN A 52 -15.69 12.86 2.12
N LYS A 53 -16.77 13.45 1.59
CA LYS A 53 -17.25 13.16 0.21
C LYS A 53 -16.31 13.66 -0.87
N GLU A 54 -15.68 14.81 -0.67
CA GLU A 54 -14.77 15.38 -1.64
C GLU A 54 -13.41 14.66 -1.63
N ALA A 55 -12.93 14.26 -0.43
CA ALA A 55 -11.77 13.40 -0.31
C ALA A 55 -11.99 12.06 -1.01
N LEU A 56 -13.14 11.43 -0.75
CA LEU A 56 -13.51 10.15 -1.36
C LEU A 56 -13.61 10.28 -2.89
N TYR A 57 -14.24 11.34 -3.40
CA TYR A 57 -14.30 11.61 -4.83
C TYR A 57 -12.91 11.65 -5.51
N TRP A 58 -11.97 12.38 -4.90
CA TRP A 58 -10.61 12.49 -5.45
C TRP A 58 -9.80 11.20 -5.27
N LEU A 59 -10.00 10.46 -4.16
CA LEU A 59 -9.39 9.14 -3.97
C LEU A 59 -9.91 8.12 -4.99
N GLU A 60 -11.22 8.10 -5.26
CA GLU A 60 -11.81 7.22 -6.28
C GLU A 60 -11.31 7.56 -7.69
N LYS A 61 -11.19 8.85 -7.99
CA LYS A 61 -10.58 9.31 -9.26
C LYS A 61 -9.13 8.86 -9.38
N SER A 62 -8.34 9.03 -8.33
CA SER A 62 -6.94 8.61 -8.27
C SER A 62 -6.81 7.08 -8.42
N ALA A 63 -7.61 6.32 -7.70
CA ALA A 63 -7.65 4.87 -7.78
C ALA A 63 -8.08 4.35 -9.16
N SER A 64 -8.92 5.10 -9.90
CA SER A 64 -9.28 4.76 -11.27
C SER A 64 -8.12 4.92 -12.26
N ASN A 65 -7.09 5.68 -11.87
CA ASN A 65 -5.82 5.82 -12.59
C ASN A 65 -4.73 4.88 -12.04
N ASP A 66 -5.11 3.84 -11.31
CA ASP A 66 -4.23 2.84 -10.69
C ASP A 66 -3.12 3.46 -9.81
N GLU A 67 -3.46 4.56 -9.08
CA GLU A 67 -2.54 5.13 -8.09
C GLU A 67 -2.54 4.24 -6.84
N PRO A 68 -1.42 3.58 -6.50
CA PRO A 68 -1.41 2.55 -5.45
C PRO A 68 -1.68 3.12 -4.06
N GLU A 69 -1.23 4.35 -3.76
CA GLU A 69 -1.51 5.02 -2.51
C GLU A 69 -3.02 5.30 -2.34
N ALA A 70 -3.70 5.68 -3.40
CA ALA A 70 -5.14 5.93 -3.36
C ALA A 70 -5.94 4.64 -3.19
N LEU A 71 -5.52 3.58 -3.86
CA LEU A 71 -6.11 2.24 -3.68
C LEU A 71 -5.96 1.77 -2.24
N TYR A 72 -4.78 1.90 -1.65
CA TYR A 72 -4.54 1.56 -0.25
C TYR A 72 -5.41 2.39 0.71
N GLN A 73 -5.49 3.71 0.51
CA GLN A 73 -6.34 4.58 1.33
C GLN A 73 -7.83 4.25 1.23
N LEU A 74 -8.32 3.85 0.06
CA LEU A 74 -9.68 3.35 -0.09
C LEU A 74 -9.87 2.00 0.62
N GLY A 75 -8.87 1.13 0.61
CA GLY A 75 -8.86 -0.09 1.40
C GLY A 75 -9.05 0.19 2.89
N LEU A 76 -8.25 1.10 3.45
CA LEU A 76 -8.38 1.55 4.85
C LEU A 76 -9.76 2.16 5.13
N TYR A 77 -10.25 3.02 4.26
CA TYR A 77 -11.57 3.65 4.40
C TYR A 77 -12.69 2.61 4.49
N TYR A 78 -12.69 1.59 3.63
CA TYR A 78 -13.71 0.55 3.65
C TYR A 78 -13.52 -0.42 4.82
N ALA A 79 -12.30 -0.67 5.28
CA ALA A 79 -12.03 -1.45 6.49
C ALA A 79 -12.61 -0.76 7.75
N GLU A 80 -12.42 0.56 7.88
CA GLU A 80 -13.05 1.35 8.97
C GLU A 80 -14.59 1.32 8.94
N LYS A 81 -15.18 1.15 7.76
CA LYS A 81 -16.63 0.98 7.59
C LYS A 81 -17.11 -0.46 7.77
N ALA A 82 -16.21 -1.36 8.15
CA ALA A 82 -16.47 -2.80 8.25
C ALA A 82 -16.90 -3.47 6.92
N ASP A 83 -16.66 -2.83 5.77
CA ASP A 83 -16.85 -3.41 4.44
C ASP A 83 -15.55 -4.10 4.01
N LEU A 84 -15.23 -5.20 4.70
CA LEU A 84 -13.97 -5.94 4.50
C LEU A 84 -13.84 -6.49 3.06
N ALA A 85 -14.97 -6.84 2.44
CA ALA A 85 -14.95 -7.35 1.06
C ALA A 85 -14.45 -6.29 0.06
N LYS A 86 -14.86 -5.02 0.24
CA LYS A 86 -14.33 -3.92 -0.57
C LYS A 86 -12.90 -3.56 -0.19
N ALA A 87 -12.59 -3.53 1.10
CA ALA A 87 -11.23 -3.25 1.58
C ALA A 87 -10.23 -4.21 0.93
N ILE A 88 -10.49 -5.52 0.99
CA ILE A 88 -9.64 -6.56 0.39
C ILE A 88 -9.45 -6.35 -1.12
N LYS A 89 -10.52 -6.01 -1.86
CA LYS A 89 -10.42 -5.73 -3.30
C LYS A 89 -9.48 -4.56 -3.61
N TYR A 90 -9.54 -3.49 -2.81
CA TYR A 90 -8.66 -2.35 -2.99
C TYR A 90 -7.22 -2.66 -2.60
N TYR A 91 -7.00 -3.41 -1.50
CA TYR A 91 -5.66 -3.87 -1.14
C TYR A 91 -5.07 -4.81 -2.20
N GLN A 92 -5.87 -5.73 -2.78
CA GLN A 92 -5.42 -6.60 -3.86
C GLN A 92 -4.95 -5.81 -5.08
N ARG A 93 -5.73 -4.79 -5.51
CA ARG A 93 -5.31 -3.92 -6.62
C ARG A 93 -4.02 -3.15 -6.32
N ALA A 94 -3.88 -2.61 -5.11
CA ALA A 94 -2.65 -1.94 -4.70
C ALA A 94 -1.46 -2.92 -4.63
N ALA A 95 -1.69 -4.15 -4.17
CA ALA A 95 -0.70 -5.23 -4.11
C ALA A 95 -0.24 -5.69 -5.51
N GLU A 96 -1.14 -5.72 -6.51
CA GLU A 96 -0.79 -5.97 -7.92
C GLU A 96 0.19 -4.94 -8.47
N LEU A 97 0.17 -3.72 -7.92
CA LEU A 97 1.11 -2.63 -8.21
C LEU A 97 2.35 -2.65 -7.28
N ASN A 98 2.56 -3.74 -6.53
CA ASN A 98 3.63 -3.91 -5.56
C ASN A 98 3.66 -2.85 -4.44
N TYR A 99 2.50 -2.35 -4.00
CA TYR A 99 2.43 -1.44 -2.89
C TYR A 99 2.63 -2.20 -1.57
N GLY A 100 3.75 -1.92 -0.88
CA GLY A 100 4.22 -2.70 0.26
C GLY A 100 3.22 -2.79 1.42
N ASP A 101 2.59 -1.65 1.79
CA ASP A 101 1.62 -1.62 2.88
C ASP A 101 0.37 -2.48 2.56
N ALA A 102 -0.09 -2.47 1.32
CA ALA A 102 -1.21 -3.31 0.91
C ALA A 102 -0.87 -4.81 0.90
N LEU A 103 0.37 -5.16 0.54
CA LEU A 103 0.86 -6.53 0.65
C LEU A 103 0.90 -7.00 2.10
N LEU A 104 1.33 -6.14 3.04
CA LEU A 104 1.32 -6.43 4.48
C LEU A 104 -0.10 -6.60 5.02
N GLU A 105 -1.04 -5.73 4.64
CA GLU A 105 -2.44 -5.90 5.04
C GLU A 105 -3.01 -7.24 4.56
N LEU A 106 -2.73 -7.65 3.33
CA LEU A 106 -3.18 -8.94 2.81
C LEU A 106 -2.50 -10.12 3.51
N TYR A 107 -1.24 -10.00 3.90
CA TYR A 107 -0.56 -10.99 4.73
C TYR A 107 -1.33 -11.23 6.03
N TYR A 108 -1.67 -10.18 6.78
CA TYR A 108 -2.43 -10.30 8.02
C TYR A 108 -3.85 -10.78 7.80
N ILE A 109 -4.54 -10.26 6.77
CA ILE A 109 -5.92 -10.63 6.44
C ILE A 109 -6.04 -12.14 6.19
N TYR A 110 -5.15 -12.72 5.38
CA TYR A 110 -5.19 -14.15 5.10
C TYR A 110 -4.61 -14.99 6.24
N GLY A 111 -3.59 -14.54 6.93
CA GLY A 111 -2.98 -15.24 8.05
C GLY A 111 -3.90 -15.34 9.28
N GLU A 112 -4.73 -14.32 9.52
CA GLU A 112 -5.65 -14.30 10.67
C GLU A 112 -7.11 -14.60 10.27
N GLY A 113 -7.42 -14.73 8.99
CA GLY A 113 -8.79 -14.97 8.52
C GLY A 113 -9.72 -13.77 8.70
N ILE A 114 -9.22 -12.52 8.51
CA ILE A 114 -9.98 -11.29 8.73
C ILE A 114 -10.95 -11.06 7.55
N GLY A 115 -12.23 -11.36 7.75
CA GLY A 115 -13.26 -11.21 6.71
C GLY A 115 -13.17 -12.20 5.56
N VAL A 116 -12.26 -13.13 5.62
CA VAL A 116 -12.06 -14.27 4.69
C VAL A 116 -11.72 -15.52 5.50
N GLU A 117 -11.77 -16.68 4.88
CA GLU A 117 -11.19 -17.89 5.47
C GLU A 117 -9.67 -17.74 5.59
N GLN A 118 -9.11 -18.20 6.71
CA GLN A 118 -7.66 -18.23 6.93
C GLN A 118 -6.98 -19.06 5.83
N ASP A 119 -5.88 -18.54 5.29
CA ASP A 119 -5.14 -19.17 4.19
C ASP A 119 -3.66 -18.86 4.35
N ASP A 120 -2.96 -19.76 5.03
CA ASP A 120 -1.54 -19.61 5.37
C ASP A 120 -0.65 -19.59 4.11
N ASP A 121 -1.03 -20.28 3.03
CA ASP A 121 -0.29 -20.28 1.77
C ASP A 121 -0.39 -18.91 1.07
N LYS A 122 -1.57 -18.29 1.08
CA LYS A 122 -1.72 -16.91 0.61
C LYS A 122 -1.00 -15.92 1.48
N ALA A 123 -1.08 -16.05 2.80
CA ALA A 123 -0.34 -15.21 3.72
C ALA A 123 1.16 -15.28 3.41
N LEU A 124 1.72 -16.48 3.32
CA LEU A 124 3.12 -16.70 2.97
C LEU A 124 3.48 -16.10 1.60
N PHE A 125 2.59 -16.21 0.60
CA PHE A 125 2.79 -15.58 -0.71
C PHE A 125 2.95 -14.06 -0.58
N PHE A 126 2.09 -13.38 0.17
CA PHE A 126 2.18 -11.94 0.37
C PHE A 126 3.41 -11.54 1.19
N LEU A 127 3.76 -12.29 2.24
CA LEU A 127 4.98 -12.06 3.01
C LEU A 127 6.24 -12.14 2.14
N LYS A 128 6.32 -13.15 1.25
CA LYS A 128 7.41 -13.27 0.26
C LYS A 128 7.50 -12.04 -0.64
N LYS A 129 6.35 -11.52 -1.12
CA LYS A 129 6.30 -10.30 -1.92
C LYS A 129 6.84 -9.08 -1.17
N VAL A 130 6.47 -8.92 0.10
CA VAL A 130 6.97 -7.84 0.96
C VAL A 130 8.49 -7.94 1.12
N ALA A 131 9.01 -9.14 1.37
CA ALA A 131 10.43 -9.40 1.51
C ALA A 131 11.22 -9.17 0.19
N GLU A 132 10.60 -9.47 -0.97
CA GLU A 132 11.17 -9.17 -2.29
C GLU A 132 11.34 -7.65 -2.52
N LEU A 133 10.47 -6.82 -1.94
CA LEU A 133 10.59 -5.37 -1.95
C LEU A 133 11.68 -4.84 -1.01
N GLY A 134 12.37 -5.71 -0.29
CA GLY A 134 13.48 -5.36 0.60
C GLY A 134 13.07 -5.02 2.03
N ASN A 135 11.85 -5.37 2.44
CA ASN A 135 11.43 -5.21 3.84
C ASN A 135 12.21 -6.20 4.71
N GLN A 136 13.02 -5.65 5.62
CA GLN A 136 13.93 -6.45 6.45
C GLN A 136 13.19 -7.34 7.45
N GLU A 137 12.09 -6.85 8.04
CA GLU A 137 11.29 -7.62 8.99
C GLU A 137 10.67 -8.84 8.33
N ALA A 138 10.13 -8.69 7.11
CA ALA A 138 9.58 -9.80 6.34
C ALA A 138 10.66 -10.81 5.93
N ILE A 139 11.88 -10.36 5.61
CA ILE A 139 13.01 -11.23 5.32
C ILE A 139 13.39 -12.07 6.56
N GLU A 140 13.49 -11.43 7.72
CA GLU A 140 13.81 -12.09 8.99
C GLU A 140 12.72 -13.09 9.42
N GLU A 141 11.44 -12.72 9.24
CA GLU A 141 10.30 -13.59 9.51
C GLU A 141 10.32 -14.84 8.61
N LEU A 142 10.54 -14.68 7.30
CA LEU A 142 10.69 -15.81 6.38
C LEU A 142 11.87 -16.71 6.74
N ALA A 143 13.00 -16.14 7.15
CA ALA A 143 14.15 -16.91 7.58
C ALA A 143 13.85 -17.69 8.89
N ALA A 144 13.15 -17.08 9.84
CA ALA A 144 12.71 -17.76 11.07
C ALA A 144 11.73 -18.91 10.78
N MET A 145 10.75 -18.69 9.87
CA MET A 145 9.85 -19.75 9.40
C MET A 145 10.62 -20.89 8.73
N ALA A 146 11.60 -20.57 7.89
CA ALA A 146 12.46 -21.53 7.22
C ALA A 146 13.28 -22.39 8.21
N LEU A 147 13.86 -21.77 9.23
CA LEU A 147 14.64 -22.44 10.28
C LEU A 147 13.76 -23.34 11.19
N SER A 148 12.52 -22.94 11.44
CA SER A 148 11.58 -23.73 12.27
C SER A 148 10.83 -24.81 11.47
N GLY A 149 11.01 -24.87 10.15
CA GLY A 149 10.27 -25.78 9.27
C GLY A 149 8.78 -25.42 9.14
N GLN A 150 8.42 -24.18 9.45
CA GLN A 150 7.09 -23.63 9.25
C GLN A 150 6.94 -23.06 7.83
N GLY A 151 5.74 -23.17 7.27
CA GLY A 151 5.46 -22.71 5.92
C GLY A 151 5.85 -23.73 4.84
N SER A 152 5.19 -23.63 3.69
CA SER A 152 5.38 -24.52 2.53
C SER A 152 6.60 -24.07 1.71
N MET A 153 7.81 -24.09 2.32
CA MET A 153 9.05 -23.72 1.63
C MET A 153 9.87 -24.94 1.26
N ASP A 154 10.36 -24.99 0.02
CA ASP A 154 11.31 -26.01 -0.39
C ASP A 154 12.74 -25.70 0.13
N ALA A 155 13.66 -26.66 -0.03
CA ALA A 155 15.03 -26.51 0.45
C ALA A 155 15.77 -25.31 -0.16
N LYS A 156 15.48 -24.95 -1.42
CA LYS A 156 16.10 -23.81 -2.09
C LYS A 156 15.57 -22.48 -1.57
N GLU A 157 14.27 -22.40 -1.36
CA GLU A 157 13.63 -21.22 -0.75
C GLU A 157 14.12 -21.02 0.69
N THR A 158 14.21 -22.11 1.46
CA THR A 158 14.76 -22.11 2.83
C THR A 158 16.16 -21.53 2.85
N GLU A 159 17.08 -22.06 2.03
CA GLU A 159 18.45 -21.57 1.92
C GLU A 159 18.50 -20.10 1.47
N TYR A 160 17.65 -19.72 0.51
CA TYR A 160 17.59 -18.36 0.00
C TYR A 160 17.23 -17.34 1.09
N TRP A 161 16.18 -17.60 1.87
CA TRP A 161 15.73 -16.65 2.91
C TRP A 161 16.69 -16.58 4.09
N ILE A 162 17.26 -17.71 4.53
CA ILE A 162 18.30 -17.76 5.57
C ILE A 162 19.52 -16.92 5.16
N LYS A 163 19.99 -17.10 3.93
CA LYS A 163 21.13 -16.33 3.39
C LYS A 163 20.80 -14.84 3.27
N LYS A 164 19.60 -14.50 2.77
CA LYS A 164 19.16 -13.12 2.60
C LYS A 164 19.03 -12.38 3.93
N ALA A 165 18.65 -13.07 5.00
CA ALA A 165 18.61 -12.53 6.36
C ALA A 165 20.00 -12.41 7.03
N GLY A 166 21.06 -12.93 6.40
CA GLY A 166 22.41 -12.91 6.96
C GLY A 166 22.68 -14.01 7.99
N TYR A 167 21.82 -15.02 8.11
CA TYR A 167 22.03 -16.18 8.99
C TYR A 167 22.81 -17.31 8.31
N THR A 168 23.84 -16.96 7.55
CA THR A 168 24.75 -17.97 7.00
C THR A 168 25.75 -18.37 8.07
N GLU A 169 25.87 -19.69 8.32
CA GLU A 169 27.06 -20.21 9.00
C GLU A 169 28.29 -19.88 8.14
N GLU A 170 29.33 -19.27 8.75
CA GLU A 170 30.65 -19.16 8.17
C GLU A 170 31.30 -20.55 7.99
#